data_0ddd602474297c811e29cb1f90312f26
#
_entry.id   0ddd602474297c811e29cb1f90312f26
#
_cell.length_a   1.000
_cell.length_b   1.000
_cell.length_c   1.000
_cell.angle_alpha   90.00
_cell.angle_beta   90.00
_cell.angle_gamma   90.00
#
_symmetry.space_group_name_H-M   'P 1'
#
loop_
_entity.id
_entity.type
_entity.pdbx_description
1 polymer ?
#
loop_
_entity_poly.entity_id
_entity_poly.type
_entity_poly.pdbx_seq_one_letter_code
_entity_poly.pdbx_strand_id
1 'polypeptide(L)'
;MATGVLVVGLGSATRLLRFVQGQPKTYEATIRVGQGTATDDAEGEVTESPGWEWDPAGLSAAVSALTGDILQVPSAVSAVKVNGVRSYARVRSGEQVELAARPVHIARFEVSGQPRIEGNHVDLDVVVKCSSGTYVRALARDLGVRLGSAAHLTALRRTAVGPIGVGECAHLGQEPPPVVSAEDLVSRVLPVLAVSDEEGAALRNGQCLHVNAGDGTYVVLVAGQWQSVVAVTDGQTRIEVNAPG
;
A
#
# COMPACT_ATOMS: atom_id res chain seq x y z
N MET A 1 -7.11 -4.59 -13.36
CA MET A 1 -6.60 -5.85 -12.80
C MET A 1 -6.74 -5.95 -11.27
N ALA A 2 -6.39 -4.94 -10.48
CA ALA A 2 -6.44 -5.04 -9.01
C ALA A 2 -7.87 -4.98 -8.45
N THR A 3 -8.15 -5.83 -7.45
CA THR A 3 -9.42 -5.87 -6.71
C THR A 3 -9.20 -5.63 -5.20
N GLY A 4 -10.24 -5.74 -4.37
CA GLY A 4 -10.17 -5.73 -2.91
C GLY A 4 -10.41 -4.36 -2.30
N VAL A 5 -9.78 -4.09 -1.15
CA VAL A 5 -10.04 -2.91 -0.32
C VAL A 5 -9.77 -1.61 -1.05
N LEU A 6 -10.76 -0.74 -1.15
CA LEU A 6 -10.63 0.65 -1.57
C LEU A 6 -11.28 1.54 -0.51
N VAL A 7 -10.50 2.42 0.11
CA VAL A 7 -11.01 3.40 1.07
C VAL A 7 -11.32 4.69 0.31
N VAL A 8 -12.58 5.13 0.41
CA VAL A 8 -13.08 6.36 -0.20
C VAL A 8 -13.47 7.33 0.90
N GLY A 9 -12.89 8.52 0.90
CA GLY A 9 -13.27 9.59 1.82
C GLY A 9 -14.40 10.45 1.24
N LEU A 10 -15.36 10.81 2.08
CA LEU A 10 -16.45 11.72 1.73
C LEU A 10 -16.35 13.02 2.54
N GLY A 11 -16.63 14.14 1.91
CA GLY A 11 -16.63 15.45 2.57
C GLY A 11 -15.30 15.74 3.28
N SER A 12 -15.36 16.16 4.53
CA SER A 12 -14.20 16.51 5.35
C SER A 12 -13.30 15.33 5.70
N ALA A 13 -13.82 14.10 5.71
CA ALA A 13 -13.06 12.89 5.96
C ALA A 13 -11.97 12.62 4.89
N THR A 14 -12.07 13.25 3.71
CA THR A 14 -11.00 13.21 2.69
C THR A 14 -9.64 13.67 3.22
N ARG A 15 -9.61 14.59 4.21
CA ARG A 15 -8.38 15.07 4.84
C ARG A 15 -7.64 13.98 5.63
N LEU A 16 -8.36 12.95 6.09
CA LEU A 16 -7.82 11.83 6.86
C LEU A 16 -7.23 10.73 5.96
N LEU A 17 -7.56 10.72 4.66
CA LEU A 17 -7.10 9.68 3.73
C LEU A 17 -5.57 9.55 3.67
N ARG A 18 -4.82 10.64 3.88
CA ARG A 18 -3.34 10.58 3.88
C ARG A 18 -2.79 9.66 4.97
N PHE A 19 -3.46 9.57 6.12
CA PHE A 19 -3.05 8.69 7.24
C PHE A 19 -3.38 7.23 6.94
N VAL A 20 -4.49 6.97 6.25
CA VAL A 20 -4.85 5.65 5.74
C VAL A 20 -3.89 5.21 4.62
N GLN A 21 -3.53 6.13 3.72
CA GLN A 21 -2.58 5.86 2.64
C GLN A 21 -1.18 5.51 3.15
N GLY A 22 -0.77 6.06 4.29
CA GLY A 22 0.49 5.75 4.96
C GLY A 22 0.57 4.34 5.54
N GLN A 23 -0.56 3.68 5.79
CA GLN A 23 -0.62 2.36 6.42
C GLN A 23 -0.01 1.26 5.56
N PRO A 24 0.52 0.17 6.16
CA PRO A 24 0.94 -1.02 5.42
C PRO A 24 -0.24 -1.65 4.68
N LYS A 25 0.04 -2.40 3.62
CA LYS A 25 -0.97 -3.11 2.82
C LYS A 25 -0.68 -4.60 2.82
N THR A 26 -1.76 -5.40 2.76
CA THR A 26 -1.67 -6.83 2.51
C THR A 26 -2.35 -7.15 1.19
N TYR A 27 -1.69 -7.99 0.42
CA TYR A 27 -2.17 -8.43 -0.89
C TYR A 27 -2.13 -9.96 -0.98
N GLU A 28 -3.11 -10.50 -1.67
CA GLU A 28 -3.05 -11.81 -2.32
C GLU A 28 -2.83 -11.59 -3.80
N ALA A 29 -1.91 -12.33 -4.39
CA ALA A 29 -1.56 -12.18 -5.79
C ALA A 29 -1.20 -13.52 -6.41
N THR A 30 -1.32 -13.60 -7.75
CA THR A 30 -0.74 -14.69 -8.53
C THR A 30 0.37 -14.13 -9.39
N ILE A 31 1.56 -14.73 -9.28
CA ILE A 31 2.75 -14.39 -10.07
C ILE A 31 2.98 -15.50 -11.07
N ARG A 32 3.02 -15.17 -12.36
CA ARG A 32 3.48 -16.07 -13.42
C ARG A 32 4.98 -15.89 -13.61
N VAL A 33 5.75 -16.94 -13.34
CA VAL A 33 7.19 -17.03 -13.61
C VAL A 33 7.40 -17.71 -14.95
N GLY A 34 8.35 -17.24 -15.74
CA GLY A 34 8.67 -17.74 -17.08
C GLY A 34 8.23 -16.78 -18.19
N GLN A 35 7.54 -15.68 -17.87
CA GLN A 35 7.04 -14.72 -18.85
C GLN A 35 7.03 -13.32 -18.28
N GLY A 36 7.48 -12.33 -19.06
CA GLY A 36 7.45 -10.90 -18.74
C GLY A 36 6.44 -10.14 -19.60
N THR A 37 5.92 -9.03 -19.05
CA THR A 37 5.03 -8.11 -19.78
C THR A 37 5.48 -6.66 -19.64
N ALA A 38 5.05 -5.80 -20.55
CA ALA A 38 5.42 -4.38 -20.58
C ALA A 38 4.94 -3.58 -19.34
N THR A 39 3.92 -4.06 -18.63
CA THR A 39 3.34 -3.39 -17.46
C THR A 39 3.63 -4.11 -16.14
N ASP A 40 4.41 -5.20 -16.17
CA ASP A 40 4.63 -6.12 -15.06
C ASP A 40 3.32 -6.78 -14.55
N ASP A 41 2.25 -6.78 -15.36
CA ASP A 41 0.95 -7.42 -15.07
C ASP A 41 0.28 -7.94 -16.36
N ALA A 42 -0.84 -8.66 -16.20
CA ALA A 42 -1.57 -9.30 -17.31
C ALA A 42 -2.25 -8.32 -18.28
N GLU A 43 -2.25 -7.01 -18.02
CA GLU A 43 -2.81 -6.01 -18.95
C GLU A 43 -1.78 -5.54 -19.99
N GLY A 44 -0.49 -5.85 -19.78
CA GLY A 44 0.59 -5.54 -20.70
C GLY A 44 0.81 -6.60 -21.75
N GLU A 45 1.31 -6.19 -22.92
CA GLU A 45 1.77 -7.12 -23.94
C GLU A 45 2.97 -7.94 -23.42
N VAL A 46 3.06 -9.20 -23.80
CA VAL A 46 4.20 -10.07 -23.49
C VAL A 46 5.43 -9.54 -24.19
N THR A 47 6.49 -9.28 -23.44
CA THR A 47 7.77 -8.78 -23.93
C THR A 47 8.80 -9.88 -24.10
N GLU A 48 8.72 -10.90 -23.24
CA GLU A 48 9.65 -12.05 -23.25
C GLU A 48 9.00 -13.27 -22.62
N SER A 49 9.44 -14.46 -23.01
CA SER A 49 8.94 -15.73 -22.49
C SER A 49 10.07 -16.76 -22.39
N PRO A 50 11.08 -16.52 -21.51
CA PRO A 50 12.22 -17.41 -21.38
C PRO A 50 11.85 -18.78 -20.80
N GLY A 51 10.67 -18.88 -20.16
CA GLY A 51 10.31 -20.06 -19.38
C GLY A 51 11.02 -20.12 -18.04
N TRP A 52 10.59 -21.06 -17.19
CA TRP A 52 11.26 -21.36 -15.92
C TRP A 52 10.95 -22.78 -15.50
N GLU A 53 12.00 -23.55 -15.17
CA GLU A 53 11.85 -24.87 -14.59
C GLU A 53 11.64 -24.77 -13.08
N TRP A 54 10.75 -25.62 -12.55
CA TRP A 54 10.42 -25.61 -11.13
C TRP A 54 11.64 -25.91 -10.25
N ASP A 55 12.09 -24.88 -9.51
CA ASP A 55 13.18 -24.95 -8.52
C ASP A 55 12.69 -24.39 -7.16
N PRO A 56 12.23 -25.23 -6.24
CA PRO A 56 11.75 -24.77 -4.94
C PRO A 56 12.85 -24.15 -4.06
N ALA A 57 14.10 -24.56 -4.22
CA ALA A 57 15.22 -24.03 -3.43
C ALA A 57 15.58 -22.61 -3.91
N GLY A 58 15.72 -22.42 -5.22
CA GLY A 58 15.93 -21.11 -5.84
C GLY A 58 14.79 -20.15 -5.55
N LEU A 59 13.54 -20.63 -5.62
CA LEU A 59 12.36 -19.82 -5.25
C LEU A 59 12.42 -19.35 -3.80
N SER A 60 12.70 -20.25 -2.86
CA SER A 60 12.81 -19.91 -1.43
C SER A 60 13.89 -18.86 -1.18
N ALA A 61 15.06 -19.01 -1.80
CA ALA A 61 16.16 -18.03 -1.72
C ALA A 61 15.76 -16.67 -2.32
N ALA A 62 15.10 -16.64 -3.48
CA ALA A 62 14.67 -15.42 -4.15
C ALA A 62 13.60 -14.67 -3.34
N VAL A 63 12.60 -15.37 -2.79
CA VAL A 63 11.57 -14.81 -1.91
C VAL A 63 12.19 -14.22 -0.64
N SER A 64 13.11 -14.97 0.01
CA SER A 64 13.83 -14.49 1.19
C SER A 64 14.61 -13.20 0.90
N ALA A 65 15.29 -13.13 -0.23
CA ALA A 65 16.07 -11.96 -0.65
C ALA A 65 15.21 -10.73 -1.03
N LEU A 66 13.90 -10.91 -1.25
CA LEU A 66 12.92 -9.86 -1.50
C LEU A 66 12.05 -9.54 -0.27
N THR A 67 12.37 -10.12 0.88
CA THR A 67 11.71 -9.87 2.16
C THR A 67 12.58 -8.96 3.02
N GLY A 68 11.98 -8.09 3.84
CA GLY A 68 12.69 -7.09 4.64
C GLY A 68 12.84 -5.75 3.92
N ASP A 69 13.91 -5.02 4.22
CA ASP A 69 14.20 -3.71 3.61
C ASP A 69 14.91 -3.91 2.26
N ILE A 70 14.26 -3.44 1.20
CA ILE A 70 14.79 -3.56 -0.16
C ILE A 70 14.72 -2.22 -0.90
N LEU A 71 15.55 -2.08 -1.92
CA LEU A 71 15.43 -1.02 -2.91
C LEU A 71 14.63 -1.53 -4.11
N GLN A 72 13.52 -0.88 -4.42
CA GLN A 72 12.64 -1.26 -5.51
C GLN A 72 12.54 -0.14 -6.56
N VAL A 73 12.74 -0.49 -7.83
CA VAL A 73 12.40 0.37 -8.96
C VAL A 73 10.92 0.15 -9.29
N PRO A 74 10.06 1.17 -9.19
CA PRO A 74 8.64 1.04 -9.51
C PRO A 74 8.43 0.57 -10.96
N SER A 75 7.27 -0.07 -11.23
CA SER A 75 6.86 -0.39 -12.61
C SER A 75 6.76 0.89 -13.44
N ALA A 76 7.18 0.85 -14.70
CA ALA A 76 7.19 2.00 -15.60
C ALA A 76 5.76 2.61 -15.75
N VAL A 77 4.74 1.76 -15.81
CA VAL A 77 3.34 2.18 -15.80
C VAL A 77 2.86 2.37 -14.35
N SER A 78 3.20 3.51 -13.73
CA SER A 78 2.84 3.81 -12.35
C SER A 78 2.37 5.25 -12.16
N ALA A 79 1.80 5.55 -11.00
CA ALA A 79 1.37 6.90 -10.63
C ALA A 79 2.52 7.80 -10.14
N VAL A 80 3.78 7.30 -10.17
CA VAL A 80 4.96 8.09 -9.82
C VAL A 80 5.06 9.31 -10.74
N LYS A 81 5.29 10.48 -10.17
CA LYS A 81 5.53 11.70 -10.94
C LYS A 81 7.01 11.84 -11.27
N VAL A 82 7.31 12.04 -12.55
CA VAL A 82 8.63 12.40 -13.05
C VAL A 82 8.52 13.78 -13.70
N ASN A 83 9.22 14.77 -13.18
CA ASN A 83 9.12 16.17 -13.61
C ASN A 83 7.65 16.70 -13.64
N GLY A 84 6.87 16.36 -12.60
CA GLY A 84 5.47 16.81 -12.46
C GLY A 84 4.43 15.99 -13.24
N VAL A 85 4.83 15.17 -14.21
CA VAL A 85 3.94 14.32 -15.03
C VAL A 85 3.97 12.90 -14.48
N ARG A 86 2.81 12.24 -14.43
CA ARG A 86 2.73 10.84 -13.96
C ARG A 86 3.38 9.90 -14.99
N SER A 87 4.16 8.91 -14.52
CA SER A 87 4.91 7.97 -15.35
C SER A 87 4.02 7.26 -16.37
N TYR A 88 2.81 6.81 -15.99
CA TYR A 88 1.89 6.15 -16.91
C TYR A 88 1.51 7.02 -18.13
N ALA A 89 1.43 8.34 -17.96
CA ALA A 89 1.09 9.27 -19.04
C ALA A 89 2.25 9.40 -20.03
N ARG A 90 3.50 9.38 -19.55
CA ARG A 90 4.71 9.41 -20.38
C ARG A 90 4.90 8.10 -21.17
N VAL A 91 4.70 6.96 -20.50
CA VAL A 91 4.77 5.66 -21.19
C VAL A 91 3.73 5.56 -22.31
N ARG A 92 2.51 6.07 -22.10
CA ARG A 92 1.49 6.13 -23.15
C ARG A 92 1.85 7.05 -24.32
N SER A 93 2.68 8.08 -24.10
CA SER A 93 3.22 8.92 -25.17
C SER A 93 4.45 8.34 -25.86
N GLY A 94 4.87 7.11 -25.49
CA GLY A 94 6.03 6.43 -26.08
C GLY A 94 7.36 6.81 -25.46
N GLU A 95 7.37 7.55 -24.34
CA GLU A 95 8.61 7.92 -23.65
C GLU A 95 9.13 6.75 -22.80
N GLN A 96 10.43 6.50 -22.86
CA GLN A 96 11.09 5.65 -21.87
C GLN A 96 11.28 6.43 -20.58
N VAL A 97 10.77 5.89 -19.47
CA VAL A 97 10.82 6.54 -18.17
C VAL A 97 11.74 5.73 -17.26
N GLU A 98 12.89 6.31 -16.92
CA GLU A 98 13.75 5.77 -15.88
C GLU A 98 13.24 6.25 -14.51
N LEU A 99 12.93 5.29 -13.63
CA LEU A 99 12.48 5.55 -12.27
C LEU A 99 13.61 5.22 -11.29
N ALA A 100 13.86 6.13 -10.36
CA ALA A 100 14.81 5.89 -9.28
C ALA A 100 14.32 4.79 -8.34
N ALA A 101 15.24 3.94 -7.89
CA ALA A 101 14.97 2.97 -6.84
C ALA A 101 14.57 3.68 -5.54
N ARG A 102 13.63 3.11 -4.79
CA ARG A 102 13.10 3.65 -3.53
C ARG A 102 13.14 2.59 -2.45
N PRO A 103 13.46 2.97 -1.21
CA PRO A 103 13.39 2.04 -0.09
C PRO A 103 11.93 1.66 0.17
N VAL A 104 11.67 0.36 0.30
CA VAL A 104 10.39 -0.21 0.73
C VAL A 104 10.65 -1.35 1.70
N HIS A 105 9.68 -1.63 2.57
CA HIS A 105 9.77 -2.74 3.52
C HIS A 105 8.73 -3.80 3.17
N ILE A 106 9.20 -5.02 2.96
CA ILE A 106 8.36 -6.21 2.72
C ILE A 106 8.34 -7.03 4.00
N ALA A 107 7.30 -6.81 4.82
CA ALA A 107 7.18 -7.49 6.12
C ALA A 107 6.87 -8.99 5.98
N ARG A 108 6.25 -9.39 4.85
CA ARG A 108 5.91 -10.78 4.53
C ARG A 108 5.86 -10.95 3.03
N PHE A 109 6.52 -11.97 2.53
CA PHE A 109 6.38 -12.46 1.16
C PHE A 109 6.42 -13.99 1.22
N GLU A 110 5.29 -14.62 1.00
CA GLU A 110 5.14 -16.05 1.13
C GLU A 110 4.38 -16.64 -0.05
N VAL A 111 4.84 -17.79 -0.54
CA VAL A 111 4.10 -18.59 -1.50
C VAL A 111 3.03 -19.39 -0.75
N SER A 112 1.78 -19.28 -1.20
CA SER A 112 0.63 -19.99 -0.64
C SER A 112 0.11 -21.04 -1.61
N GLY A 113 -0.26 -22.20 -1.07
CA GLY A 113 -0.77 -23.29 -1.90
C GLY A 113 0.30 -24.01 -2.74
N GLN A 114 -0.16 -24.78 -3.72
CA GLN A 114 0.71 -25.54 -4.63
C GLN A 114 0.97 -24.74 -5.91
N PRO A 115 2.21 -24.75 -6.42
CA PRO A 115 2.52 -24.13 -7.72
C PRO A 115 1.74 -24.84 -8.83
N ARG A 116 1.27 -24.05 -9.79
CA ARG A 116 0.61 -24.56 -11.00
C ARG A 116 1.57 -24.46 -12.17
N ILE A 117 1.98 -25.62 -12.70
CA ILE A 117 2.93 -25.71 -13.81
C ILE A 117 2.14 -25.86 -15.12
N GLU A 118 2.30 -24.93 -16.05
CA GLU A 118 1.66 -24.92 -17.37
C GLU A 118 2.71 -24.73 -18.47
N GLY A 119 3.11 -25.84 -19.09
CA GLY A 119 4.19 -25.82 -20.09
C GLY A 119 5.51 -25.39 -19.45
N ASN A 120 6.06 -24.25 -19.89
CA ASN A 120 7.29 -23.66 -19.38
C ASN A 120 7.05 -22.48 -18.41
N HIS A 121 5.82 -22.30 -17.93
CA HIS A 121 5.45 -21.28 -16.95
C HIS A 121 5.02 -21.91 -15.63
N VAL A 122 5.22 -21.16 -14.54
CA VAL A 122 4.76 -21.57 -13.20
C VAL A 122 3.99 -20.42 -12.57
N ASP A 123 2.72 -20.67 -12.23
CA ASP A 123 1.88 -19.74 -11.49
C ASP A 123 2.00 -20.01 -9.98
N LEU A 124 2.36 -18.97 -9.25
CA LEU A 124 2.55 -18.97 -7.80
C LEU A 124 1.52 -18.07 -7.14
N ASP A 125 0.67 -18.59 -6.26
CA ASP A 125 -0.14 -17.76 -5.40
C ASP A 125 0.71 -17.30 -4.22
N VAL A 126 0.65 -16.01 -3.91
CA VAL A 126 1.50 -15.39 -2.89
C VAL A 126 0.71 -14.47 -1.99
N VAL A 127 1.17 -14.34 -0.74
CA VAL A 127 0.72 -13.32 0.21
C VAL A 127 1.86 -12.33 0.45
N VAL A 128 1.59 -11.05 0.23
CA VAL A 128 2.56 -9.97 0.42
C VAL A 128 2.01 -8.95 1.43
N LYS A 129 2.75 -8.71 2.52
CA LYS A 129 2.50 -7.58 3.43
C LYS A 129 3.67 -6.60 3.31
N CYS A 130 3.37 -5.35 2.97
CA CYS A 130 4.41 -4.37 2.64
C CYS A 130 4.06 -2.96 3.09
N SER A 131 5.08 -2.11 3.18
CA SER A 131 4.95 -0.68 3.44
C SER A 131 4.16 0.04 2.34
N SER A 132 3.66 1.23 2.65
CA SER A 132 3.10 2.11 1.63
C SER A 132 4.16 2.46 0.57
N GLY A 133 3.72 2.67 -0.67
CA GLY A 133 4.63 2.97 -1.79
C GLY A 133 5.25 1.75 -2.47
N THR A 134 5.06 0.53 -1.94
CA THR A 134 5.49 -0.71 -2.59
C THR A 134 4.62 -1.02 -3.82
N TYR A 135 5.26 -1.48 -4.89
CA TYR A 135 4.61 -1.95 -6.12
C TYR A 135 4.72 -3.47 -6.20
N VAL A 136 3.60 -4.18 -5.99
CA VAL A 136 3.59 -5.66 -6.05
C VAL A 136 3.91 -6.15 -7.45
N ARG A 137 3.59 -5.37 -8.51
CA ARG A 137 4.02 -5.65 -9.88
C ARG A 137 5.53 -5.69 -10.03
N ALA A 138 6.21 -4.67 -9.50
CA ALA A 138 7.67 -4.63 -9.52
C ALA A 138 8.28 -5.77 -8.68
N LEU A 139 7.62 -6.17 -7.58
CA LEU A 139 8.07 -7.32 -6.78
C LEU A 139 7.99 -8.63 -7.58
N ALA A 140 6.94 -8.81 -8.40
CA ALA A 140 6.83 -9.96 -9.30
C ALA A 140 7.94 -9.97 -10.36
N ARG A 141 8.18 -8.84 -11.03
CA ARG A 141 9.29 -8.67 -11.98
C ARG A 141 10.64 -8.99 -11.32
N ASP A 142 10.89 -8.41 -10.16
CA ASP A 142 12.15 -8.57 -9.44
C ASP A 142 12.36 -10.03 -8.97
N LEU A 143 11.26 -10.75 -8.66
CA LEU A 143 11.30 -12.21 -8.42
C LEU A 143 11.75 -12.96 -9.66
N GLY A 144 11.16 -12.67 -10.83
CA GLY A 144 11.56 -13.28 -12.11
C GLY A 144 13.03 -13.11 -12.39
N VAL A 145 13.55 -11.88 -12.25
CA VAL A 145 14.98 -11.58 -12.44
C VAL A 145 15.87 -12.40 -11.50
N ARG A 146 15.50 -12.55 -10.22
CA ARG A 146 16.27 -13.34 -9.25
C ARG A 146 16.25 -14.84 -9.54
N LEU A 147 15.22 -15.32 -10.22
CA LEU A 147 15.10 -16.71 -10.68
C LEU A 147 15.81 -16.95 -12.03
N GLY A 148 16.53 -15.94 -12.57
CA GLY A 148 17.14 -16.04 -13.90
C GLY A 148 16.13 -16.12 -15.04
N SER A 149 14.93 -15.57 -14.83
CA SER A 149 13.81 -15.60 -15.75
C SER A 149 13.09 -14.26 -15.76
N ALA A 150 11.87 -14.22 -16.27
CA ALA A 150 10.95 -13.10 -16.20
C ALA A 150 9.70 -13.49 -15.39
N ALA A 151 9.01 -12.51 -14.82
CA ALA A 151 7.73 -12.74 -14.17
C ALA A 151 6.84 -11.49 -14.19
N HIS A 152 5.52 -11.70 -14.08
CA HIS A 152 4.52 -10.65 -13.98
C HIS A 152 3.34 -11.10 -13.11
N LEU A 153 2.49 -10.16 -12.71
CA LEU A 153 1.26 -10.47 -12.00
C LEU A 153 0.15 -10.90 -12.97
N THR A 154 -0.52 -12.01 -12.67
CA THR A 154 -1.76 -12.42 -13.36
C THR A 154 -3.01 -12.10 -12.56
N ALA A 155 -2.90 -11.98 -11.22
CA ALA A 155 -3.98 -11.54 -10.34
C ALA A 155 -3.42 -10.71 -9.18
N LEU A 156 -4.22 -9.74 -8.71
CA LEU A 156 -3.88 -8.92 -7.56
C LEU A 156 -5.15 -8.54 -6.79
N ARG A 157 -5.17 -8.83 -5.49
CA ARG A 157 -6.24 -8.44 -4.58
C ARG A 157 -5.66 -7.81 -3.32
N ARG A 158 -6.02 -6.57 -3.01
CA ARG A 158 -5.66 -5.94 -1.74
C ARG A 158 -6.62 -6.41 -0.66
N THR A 159 -6.13 -7.23 0.27
CA THR A 159 -6.94 -7.82 1.35
C THR A 159 -6.97 -6.97 2.60
N ALA A 160 -5.99 -6.06 2.78
CA ALA A 160 -6.02 -5.10 3.88
C ALA A 160 -5.26 -3.79 3.59
N VAL A 161 -5.69 -2.72 4.25
CA VAL A 161 -5.00 -1.43 4.37
C VAL A 161 -4.92 -1.08 5.85
N GLY A 162 -3.75 -1.23 6.47
CA GLY A 162 -3.60 -1.15 7.92
C GLY A 162 -4.54 -2.13 8.62
N PRO A 163 -5.39 -1.63 9.55
CA PRO A 163 -6.36 -2.44 10.27
C PRO A 163 -7.67 -2.72 9.49
N ILE A 164 -7.83 -2.18 8.28
CA ILE A 164 -9.05 -2.31 7.49
C ILE A 164 -8.93 -3.54 6.59
N GLY A 165 -9.70 -4.59 6.90
CA GLY A 165 -9.72 -5.84 6.14
C GLY A 165 -10.82 -5.87 5.08
N VAL A 166 -10.62 -6.67 4.03
CA VAL A 166 -11.60 -6.83 2.94
C VAL A 166 -12.93 -7.41 3.40
N GLY A 167 -12.94 -8.21 4.48
CA GLY A 167 -14.15 -8.83 5.01
C GLY A 167 -15.15 -7.83 5.62
N GLU A 168 -14.71 -6.61 5.96
CA GLU A 168 -15.58 -5.54 6.46
C GLU A 168 -16.02 -4.54 5.38
N CYS A 169 -15.52 -4.72 4.14
CA CYS A 169 -15.83 -3.83 3.03
C CYS A 169 -17.10 -4.27 2.31
N ALA A 170 -17.90 -3.30 1.88
CA ALA A 170 -19.04 -3.57 1.00
C ALA A 170 -18.58 -3.90 -0.41
N HIS A 171 -19.33 -4.70 -1.13
CA HIS A 171 -19.10 -4.97 -2.54
C HIS A 171 -19.69 -3.85 -3.41
N LEU A 172 -18.97 -3.45 -4.46
CA LEU A 172 -19.51 -2.55 -5.47
C LEU A 172 -20.75 -3.17 -6.13
N GLY A 173 -21.81 -2.37 -6.27
CA GLY A 173 -23.08 -2.81 -6.88
C GLY A 173 -24.11 -3.35 -5.88
N GLN A 174 -23.77 -3.47 -4.60
CA GLN A 174 -24.76 -3.64 -3.53
C GLN A 174 -25.33 -2.26 -3.12
N GLU A 175 -26.46 -2.27 -2.39
CA GLU A 175 -27.02 -1.06 -1.76
C GLU A 175 -25.91 -0.24 -1.08
N PRO A 176 -26.06 1.12 -0.98
CA PRO A 176 -24.96 1.93 -0.48
C PRO A 176 -24.43 1.37 0.83
N PRO A 177 -23.11 1.14 0.93
CA PRO A 177 -22.51 0.53 2.10
C PRO A 177 -22.70 1.44 3.31
N PRO A 178 -22.77 0.89 4.53
CA PRO A 178 -22.74 1.71 5.72
C PRO A 178 -21.48 2.60 5.69
N VAL A 179 -21.69 3.89 5.88
CA VAL A 179 -20.59 4.86 5.98
C VAL A 179 -19.93 4.67 7.35
N VAL A 180 -18.65 4.34 7.36
CA VAL A 180 -17.85 4.31 8.59
C VAL A 180 -17.58 5.75 9.01
N SER A 181 -17.75 6.09 10.29
CA SER A 181 -17.47 7.43 10.79
C SER A 181 -15.99 7.77 10.67
N ALA A 182 -15.67 9.06 10.59
CA ALA A 182 -14.29 9.52 10.57
C ALA A 182 -13.56 9.15 11.87
N GLU A 183 -14.26 9.21 12.99
CA GLU A 183 -13.79 8.86 14.33
C GLU A 183 -13.39 7.39 14.42
N ASP A 184 -14.28 6.50 14.00
CA ASP A 184 -14.03 5.05 14.02
C ASP A 184 -12.83 4.69 13.11
N LEU A 185 -12.78 5.28 11.93
CA LEU A 185 -11.71 5.00 10.99
C LEU A 185 -10.35 5.49 11.53
N VAL A 186 -10.29 6.76 11.97
CA VAL A 186 -9.02 7.39 12.34
C VAL A 186 -8.46 6.82 13.64
N SER A 187 -9.29 6.45 14.61
CA SER A 187 -8.87 5.82 15.87
C SER A 187 -8.35 4.38 15.68
N ARG A 188 -8.72 3.72 14.60
CA ARG A 188 -8.14 2.42 14.22
C ARG A 188 -6.78 2.57 13.54
N VAL A 189 -6.54 3.70 12.90
CA VAL A 189 -5.36 3.97 12.06
C VAL A 189 -4.26 4.68 12.85
N LEU A 190 -4.64 5.56 13.78
CA LEU A 190 -3.74 6.36 14.62
C LEU A 190 -4.00 6.09 16.10
N PRO A 191 -2.96 6.13 16.94
CA PRO A 191 -3.14 6.11 18.38
C PRO A 191 -3.92 7.36 18.83
N VAL A 192 -4.75 7.18 19.88
CA VAL A 192 -5.51 8.29 20.46
C VAL A 192 -4.65 9.01 21.49
N LEU A 193 -4.53 10.34 21.37
CA LEU A 193 -3.97 11.19 22.38
C LEU A 193 -5.09 11.64 23.33
N ALA A 194 -4.99 11.22 24.59
CA ALA A 194 -5.92 11.65 25.63
C ALA A 194 -5.62 13.10 26.03
N VAL A 195 -6.63 13.96 25.94
CA VAL A 195 -6.58 15.37 26.32
C VAL A 195 -7.87 15.75 27.06
N SER A 196 -7.82 16.81 27.84
CA SER A 196 -9.03 17.40 28.43
C SER A 196 -9.86 18.15 27.38
N ASP A 197 -11.11 18.47 27.69
CA ASP A 197 -11.97 19.27 26.81
C ASP A 197 -11.38 20.66 26.54
N GLU A 198 -10.72 21.27 27.54
CA GLU A 198 -10.04 22.55 27.42
C GLU A 198 -8.84 22.47 26.47
N GLU A 199 -8.02 21.42 26.61
CA GLU A 199 -6.88 21.16 25.72
C GLU A 199 -7.34 20.88 24.29
N GLY A 200 -8.43 20.12 24.12
CA GLY A 200 -9.04 19.86 22.81
C GLY A 200 -9.54 21.16 22.16
N ALA A 201 -10.14 22.07 22.94
CA ALA A 201 -10.54 23.38 22.45
C ALA A 201 -9.32 24.26 22.09
N ALA A 202 -8.25 24.21 22.86
CA ALA A 202 -6.99 24.91 22.55
C ALA A 202 -6.38 24.43 21.23
N LEU A 203 -6.32 23.12 20.99
CA LEU A 203 -5.86 22.55 19.73
C LEU A 203 -6.74 23.00 18.56
N ARG A 204 -8.08 23.00 18.72
CA ARG A 204 -9.00 23.49 17.68
C ARG A 204 -8.69 24.93 17.28
N ASN A 205 -8.32 25.76 18.25
CA ASN A 205 -7.94 27.15 18.05
C ASN A 205 -6.50 27.36 17.55
N GLY A 206 -5.79 26.29 17.22
CA GLY A 206 -4.43 26.35 16.68
C GLY A 206 -3.31 26.43 17.70
N GLN A 207 -3.60 26.24 19.00
CA GLN A 207 -2.60 26.28 20.06
C GLN A 207 -1.83 24.95 20.13
N CYS A 208 -0.54 25.03 20.43
CA CYS A 208 0.27 23.86 20.74
C CYS A 208 0.14 23.47 22.21
N LEU A 209 0.16 22.18 22.50
CA LEU A 209 0.14 21.63 23.86
C LEU A 209 1.45 20.97 24.19
N HIS A 210 1.81 20.96 25.49
CA HIS A 210 2.80 20.07 26.03
C HIS A 210 2.10 18.80 26.53
N VAL A 211 2.51 17.64 26.02
CA VAL A 211 1.88 16.34 26.32
C VAL A 211 2.91 15.32 26.73
N ASN A 212 2.51 14.39 27.58
CA ASN A 212 3.35 13.26 27.96
C ASN A 212 3.05 12.06 27.03
N ALA A 213 3.48 12.17 25.77
CA ALA A 213 3.37 11.13 24.77
C ALA A 213 4.67 11.05 23.97
N GLY A 214 4.99 9.86 23.46
CA GLY A 214 6.15 9.68 22.60
C GLY A 214 5.98 10.37 21.24
N ASP A 215 7.09 10.56 20.54
CA ASP A 215 7.06 11.12 19.19
C ASP A 215 6.20 10.27 18.26
N GLY A 216 5.35 10.92 17.46
CA GLY A 216 4.44 10.23 16.56
C GLY A 216 3.25 11.08 16.11
N THR A 217 2.38 10.44 15.33
CA THR A 217 1.12 11.07 14.90
C THR A 217 -0.04 10.47 15.67
N TYR A 218 -0.90 11.31 16.20
CA TYR A 218 -2.01 10.95 17.07
C TYR A 218 -3.30 11.58 16.59
N VAL A 219 -4.42 10.90 16.84
CA VAL A 219 -5.74 11.52 16.75
C VAL A 219 -6.18 12.01 18.13
N VAL A 220 -6.75 13.19 18.18
CA VAL A 220 -7.37 13.77 19.36
C VAL A 220 -8.89 13.62 19.24
N LEU A 221 -9.51 12.97 20.23
CA LEU A 221 -10.96 12.82 20.35
C LEU A 221 -11.44 13.59 21.59
N VAL A 222 -12.49 14.38 21.42
CA VAL A 222 -13.19 15.05 22.53
C VAL A 222 -14.66 14.63 22.46
N ALA A 223 -15.20 14.12 23.55
CA ALA A 223 -16.56 13.57 23.63
C ALA A 223 -16.85 12.54 22.51
N GLY A 224 -15.84 11.74 22.12
CA GLY A 224 -15.96 10.74 21.07
C GLY A 224 -15.92 11.28 19.63
N GLN A 225 -15.80 12.59 19.45
CA GLN A 225 -15.71 13.24 18.14
C GLN A 225 -14.23 13.59 17.84
N TRP A 226 -13.77 13.33 16.62
CA TRP A 226 -12.41 13.73 16.27
C TRP A 226 -12.30 15.26 16.17
N GLN A 227 -11.29 15.82 16.82
CA GLN A 227 -11.03 17.27 16.84
C GLN A 227 -9.87 17.63 15.96
N SER A 228 -8.77 16.89 16.07
CA SER A 228 -7.56 17.14 15.30
C SER A 228 -6.72 15.87 15.15
N VAL A 229 -5.86 15.88 14.17
CA VAL A 229 -4.69 14.98 14.12
C VAL A 229 -3.46 15.82 14.36
N VAL A 230 -2.62 15.38 15.28
CA VAL A 230 -1.42 16.10 15.70
C VAL A 230 -0.17 15.24 15.55
N ALA A 231 0.94 15.85 15.18
CA ALA A 231 2.25 15.28 15.36
C ALA A 231 2.78 15.70 16.74
N VAL A 232 3.35 14.75 17.47
CA VAL A 232 4.07 15.01 18.72
C VAL A 232 5.56 14.87 18.45
N THR A 233 6.35 15.86 18.87
CA THR A 233 7.80 15.84 18.80
C THR A 233 8.33 16.50 20.08
N ASP A 234 9.22 15.82 20.79
CA ASP A 234 9.77 16.31 22.07
C ASP A 234 8.68 16.77 23.07
N GLY A 235 7.56 16.03 23.12
CA GLY A 235 6.43 16.33 24.00
C GLY A 235 5.59 17.54 23.58
N GLN A 236 5.83 18.13 22.41
CA GLN A 236 5.02 19.24 21.88
C GLN A 236 4.14 18.79 20.71
N THR A 237 2.88 19.25 20.72
CA THR A 237 1.96 18.97 19.63
C THR A 237 2.10 19.99 18.50
N ARG A 238 2.04 19.52 17.25
CA ARG A 238 1.86 20.31 16.03
C ARG A 238 0.64 19.80 15.28
N ILE A 239 -0.29 20.69 15.01
CA ILE A 239 -1.54 20.32 14.31
C ILE A 239 -1.24 19.97 12.86
N GLU A 240 -1.68 18.81 12.44
CA GLU A 240 -1.61 18.33 11.06
C GLU A 240 -2.93 18.56 10.31
N VAL A 241 -4.06 18.29 10.96
CA VAL A 241 -5.41 18.46 10.43
C VAL A 241 -6.35 18.77 11.58
N ASN A 242 -7.22 19.77 11.42
CA ASN A 242 -8.36 20.00 12.31
C ASN A 242 -9.66 19.46 11.68
N ALA A 243 -10.58 19.03 12.53
CA ALA A 243 -11.95 18.78 12.13
C ALA A 243 -12.57 20.07 11.55
N PRO A 244 -13.54 19.97 10.64
CA PRO A 244 -14.30 21.14 10.23
C PRO A 244 -15.06 21.70 11.44
N GLY A 245 -15.13 23.03 11.53
CA GLY A 245 -15.95 23.72 12.52
C GLY A 245 -17.43 23.58 12.22
#